data_87e5215e13c9778e3320925caec58338
#
_entry.id   87e5215e13c9778e3320925caec58338
#
_cell.length_a   1.000
_cell.length_b   1.000
_cell.length_c   1.000
_cell.angle_alpha   90.00
_cell.angle_beta   90.00
_cell.angle_gamma   90.00
#
_symmetry.space_group_name_H-M   'P 1'
#
loop_
_entity.id
_entity.type
_entity.pdbx_description
1 polymer ?
#
loop_
_entity_poly.entity_id
_entity_poly.type
_entity_poly.pdbx_seq_one_letter_code
_entity_poly.pdbx_strand_id
1 'polypeptide(L)'
;MKNLTENLSKILRYGLAKDFTSVSYAIMKDGELLAADSLGTQGDEAKTDATTKSTYNVASVSKIFCAVAVMQLVEQGKVTLDTPVCEYLPRFYMPDERYRKITLRHCLSHTSGLPGTQWKGFSVSNIEGADYYADVYEYMANNYLKADPGEYAVYCNDGFTLAEMVVAEVTDESYADYCMNHITEPIHTPSTRLAPNRNPEYPLVHEKNRTEELLLIQGGAGFTTCMSDL
;
A
#
# COMPACT_ATOMS: atom_id res chain seq x y z
N MET A 1 3.34 -11.33 31.16
CA MET A 1 4.10 -10.89 29.99
C MET A 1 5.10 -11.96 29.52
N LYS A 2 6.10 -12.36 30.29
CA LYS A 2 7.11 -13.38 29.89
C LYS A 2 6.49 -14.66 29.30
N ASN A 3 5.38 -15.14 29.87
CA ASN A 3 4.65 -16.32 29.39
C ASN A 3 3.94 -16.12 28.04
N LEU A 4 3.52 -14.88 27.68
CA LEU A 4 2.89 -14.54 26.40
C LEU A 4 3.90 -14.60 25.26
N THR A 5 5.04 -13.92 25.43
CA THR A 5 6.12 -13.90 24.42
C THR A 5 6.67 -15.32 24.18
N GLU A 6 6.91 -16.10 25.25
CA GLU A 6 7.40 -17.48 25.14
C GLU A 6 6.41 -18.39 24.38
N ASN A 7 5.11 -18.28 24.65
CA ASN A 7 4.09 -19.07 23.98
C ASN A 7 3.94 -18.68 22.51
N LEU A 8 3.94 -17.37 22.19
CA LEU A 8 3.91 -16.88 20.82
C LEU A 8 5.14 -17.34 20.04
N SER A 9 6.35 -17.20 20.62
CA SER A 9 7.58 -17.65 19.96
C SER A 9 7.56 -19.14 19.62
N LYS A 10 6.96 -19.98 20.48
CA LYS A 10 6.80 -21.42 20.18
C LYS A 10 5.88 -21.67 18.98
N ILE A 11 4.73 -20.99 18.92
CA ILE A 11 3.76 -21.12 17.81
C ILE A 11 4.39 -20.63 16.51
N LEU A 12 5.04 -19.48 16.55
CA LEU A 12 5.64 -18.85 15.36
C LEU A 12 6.83 -19.65 14.82
N ARG A 13 7.68 -20.24 15.69
CA ARG A 13 8.76 -21.14 15.26
C ARG A 13 8.26 -22.37 14.52
N TYR A 14 7.07 -22.86 14.84
CA TYR A 14 6.46 -23.95 14.09
C TYR A 14 6.11 -23.56 12.65
N GLY A 15 5.59 -22.33 12.46
CA GLY A 15 5.34 -21.77 11.12
C GLY A 15 6.63 -21.55 10.32
N LEU A 16 7.66 -20.95 10.95
CA LEU A 16 8.96 -20.70 10.34
C LEU A 16 9.65 -21.98 9.87
N ALA A 17 9.49 -23.09 10.58
CA ALA A 17 10.08 -24.37 10.21
C ALA A 17 9.49 -24.97 8.92
N LYS A 18 8.36 -24.43 8.44
CA LYS A 18 7.65 -24.95 7.26
C LYS A 18 7.81 -24.04 6.04
N ASP A 19 7.31 -22.80 6.11
CA ASP A 19 7.01 -22.03 4.90
C ASP A 19 7.46 -20.56 4.95
N PHE A 20 7.83 -20.02 6.10
CA PHE A 20 8.17 -18.59 6.24
C PHE A 20 9.67 -18.37 6.47
N THR A 21 10.20 -17.31 5.87
CA THR A 21 11.60 -16.88 6.09
C THR A 21 11.75 -16.21 7.45
N SER A 22 10.79 -15.38 7.80
CA SER A 22 10.72 -14.67 9.09
C SER A 22 9.30 -14.29 9.45
N VAL A 23 9.12 -13.86 10.69
CA VAL A 23 7.90 -13.27 11.19
C VAL A 23 8.26 -12.19 12.22
N SER A 24 7.60 -11.05 12.14
CA SER A 24 7.62 -10.01 13.18
C SER A 24 6.23 -9.80 13.73
N TYR A 25 6.12 -9.55 15.02
CA TYR A 25 4.84 -9.28 15.65
C TYR A 25 4.96 -8.20 16.72
N ALA A 26 3.87 -7.48 16.94
CA ALA A 26 3.65 -6.60 18.06
C ALA A 26 2.24 -6.83 18.63
N ILE A 27 2.10 -6.78 19.93
CA ILE A 27 0.80 -6.87 20.62
C ILE A 27 0.65 -5.63 21.48
N MET A 28 -0.41 -4.90 21.24
CA MET A 28 -0.78 -3.73 22.02
C MET A 28 -2.11 -3.96 22.72
N LYS A 29 -2.27 -3.34 23.87
CA LYS A 29 -3.54 -3.26 24.58
C LYS A 29 -3.63 -1.92 25.30
N ASP A 30 -4.75 -1.23 25.14
CA ASP A 30 -5.03 0.06 25.75
C ASP A 30 -3.93 1.12 25.53
N GLY A 31 -3.28 1.11 24.35
CA GLY A 31 -2.19 1.99 23.98
C GLY A 31 -0.81 1.58 24.49
N GLU A 32 -0.71 0.45 25.24
CA GLU A 32 0.55 -0.06 25.75
C GLU A 32 1.06 -1.24 24.93
N LEU A 33 2.36 -1.23 24.59
CA LEU A 33 3.04 -2.36 23.95
C LEU A 33 3.27 -3.48 24.98
N LEU A 34 2.57 -4.60 24.81
CA LEU A 34 2.69 -5.77 25.69
C LEU A 34 3.83 -6.71 25.28
N ALA A 35 4.03 -6.89 23.99
CA ALA A 35 5.08 -7.74 23.44
C ALA A 35 5.39 -7.35 21.99
N ALA A 36 6.66 -7.39 21.62
CA ALA A 36 7.12 -7.32 20.24
C ALA A 36 8.37 -8.19 20.09
N ASP A 37 8.49 -8.90 18.97
CA ASP A 37 9.67 -9.70 18.67
C ASP A 37 9.72 -10.00 17.16
N SER A 38 10.87 -10.47 16.70
CA SER A 38 11.09 -10.95 15.34
C SER A 38 11.84 -12.27 15.37
N LEU A 39 11.45 -13.18 14.50
CA LEU A 39 12.03 -14.52 14.40
C LEU A 39 12.35 -14.83 12.94
N GLY A 40 13.42 -15.61 12.70
CA GLY A 40 13.87 -16.00 11.37
C GLY A 40 14.92 -15.08 10.81
N THR A 41 15.06 -15.04 9.48
CA THR A 41 16.11 -14.27 8.78
C THR A 41 15.52 -13.28 7.80
N GLN A 42 16.32 -12.33 7.33
CA GLN A 42 15.91 -11.35 6.32
C GLN A 42 15.74 -11.95 4.92
N GLY A 43 16.05 -13.23 4.74
CA GLY A 43 15.98 -13.92 3.44
C GLY A 43 17.20 -13.71 2.55
N ASP A 44 18.19 -12.96 3.02
CA ASP A 44 19.48 -12.75 2.36
C ASP A 44 20.36 -14.01 2.36
N GLU A 45 21.37 -14.05 1.49
CA GLU A 45 22.33 -15.17 1.42
C GLU A 45 23.14 -15.33 2.72
N ALA A 46 23.40 -14.23 3.42
CA ALA A 46 24.13 -14.21 4.69
C ALA A 46 23.30 -14.77 5.86
N LYS A 47 21.98 -14.98 5.66
CA LYS A 47 21.03 -15.39 6.71
C LYS A 47 21.03 -14.47 7.92
N THR A 48 21.10 -13.17 7.67
CA THR A 48 21.03 -12.13 8.70
C THR A 48 19.72 -12.28 9.47
N ASP A 49 19.78 -12.23 10.79
CA ASP A 49 18.58 -12.34 11.63
C ASP A 49 17.58 -11.21 11.36
N ALA A 50 16.30 -11.55 11.29
CA ALA A 50 15.24 -10.56 11.28
C ALA A 50 15.13 -9.89 12.66
N THR A 51 14.90 -8.59 12.66
CA THR A 51 14.77 -7.77 13.87
C THR A 51 13.46 -6.98 13.84
N THR A 52 13.09 -6.33 14.92
CA THR A 52 11.93 -5.43 14.96
C THR A 52 12.07 -4.22 14.00
N LYS A 53 13.28 -3.97 13.47
CA LYS A 53 13.56 -2.96 12.43
C LYS A 53 13.48 -3.51 11.01
N SER A 54 13.38 -4.84 10.84
CA SER A 54 13.21 -5.43 9.52
C SER A 54 11.84 -5.05 8.95
N THR A 55 11.84 -4.52 7.73
CA THR A 55 10.62 -4.08 7.06
C THR A 55 10.01 -5.19 6.22
N TYR A 56 8.70 -5.16 6.14
CA TYR A 56 7.89 -6.08 5.34
C TYR A 56 6.96 -5.28 4.44
N ASN A 57 6.69 -5.78 3.25
CA ASN A 57 5.58 -5.26 2.46
C ASN A 57 4.27 -5.57 3.19
N VAL A 58 3.50 -4.53 3.51
CA VAL A 58 2.24 -4.67 4.25
C VAL A 58 1.02 -4.75 3.34
N ALA A 59 1.27 -4.91 2.05
CA ALA A 59 0.23 -5.10 1.04
C ALA A 59 -0.95 -4.14 1.25
N SER A 60 -2.16 -4.66 1.36
CA SER A 60 -3.40 -3.86 1.43
C SER A 60 -3.58 -3.01 2.68
N VAL A 61 -2.71 -3.12 3.69
CA VAL A 61 -2.65 -2.12 4.78
C VAL A 61 -2.30 -0.74 4.22
N SER A 62 -1.59 -0.67 3.10
CA SER A 62 -1.30 0.57 2.35
C SER A 62 -2.53 1.43 2.06
N LYS A 63 -3.70 0.82 1.93
CA LYS A 63 -4.96 1.52 1.66
C LYS A 63 -5.36 2.52 2.74
N ILE A 64 -4.96 2.27 3.98
CA ILE A 64 -5.20 3.19 5.10
C ILE A 64 -4.47 4.52 4.84
N PHE A 65 -3.21 4.45 4.40
CA PHE A 65 -2.42 5.65 4.06
C PHE A 65 -3.02 6.40 2.88
N CYS A 66 -3.51 5.69 1.86
CA CYS A 66 -4.20 6.31 0.73
C CYS A 66 -5.49 7.03 1.18
N ALA A 67 -6.27 6.40 2.02
CA ALA A 67 -7.48 7.03 2.57
C ALA A 67 -7.14 8.28 3.40
N VAL A 68 -6.09 8.22 4.23
CA VAL A 68 -5.61 9.37 5.01
C VAL A 68 -5.17 10.52 4.08
N ALA A 69 -4.36 10.23 3.05
CA ALA A 69 -3.91 11.23 2.07
C ALA A 69 -5.10 11.94 1.41
N VAL A 70 -6.09 11.17 0.92
CA VAL A 70 -7.31 11.74 0.33
C VAL A 70 -8.08 12.59 1.35
N MET A 71 -8.23 12.12 2.59
CA MET A 71 -8.98 12.85 3.61
C MET A 71 -8.28 14.13 4.05
N GLN A 72 -6.95 14.17 4.08
CA GLN A 72 -6.20 15.42 4.29
C GLN A 72 -6.50 16.45 3.17
N LEU A 73 -6.59 16.01 1.92
CA LEU A 73 -6.95 16.90 0.80
C LEU A 73 -8.41 17.36 0.84
N VAL A 74 -9.32 16.51 1.33
CA VAL A 74 -10.71 16.89 1.59
C VAL A 74 -10.77 17.97 2.67
N GLU A 75 -10.06 17.80 3.77
CA GLU A 75 -9.99 18.78 4.86
C GLU A 75 -9.42 20.12 4.40
N GLN A 76 -8.43 20.08 3.49
CA GLN A 76 -7.85 21.27 2.86
C GLN A 76 -8.75 21.90 1.79
N GLY A 77 -9.89 21.30 1.45
CA GLY A 77 -10.79 21.76 0.38
C GLY A 77 -10.23 21.61 -1.03
N LYS A 78 -9.16 20.85 -1.22
CA LYS A 78 -8.54 20.63 -2.54
C LYS A 78 -9.31 19.60 -3.37
N VAL A 79 -9.95 18.63 -2.73
CA VAL A 79 -10.81 17.64 -3.37
C VAL A 79 -12.08 17.46 -2.56
N THR A 80 -13.11 16.86 -3.19
CA THR A 80 -14.29 16.34 -2.46
C THR A 80 -14.43 14.85 -2.71
N LEU A 81 -15.05 14.14 -1.77
CA LEU A 81 -15.30 12.70 -1.94
C LEU A 81 -16.29 12.39 -3.07
N ASP A 82 -17.15 13.35 -3.44
CA ASP A 82 -18.29 13.13 -4.32
C ASP A 82 -18.14 13.78 -5.70
N THR A 83 -17.08 14.51 -5.94
CA THR A 83 -16.71 14.99 -7.29
C THR A 83 -16.19 13.81 -8.12
N PRO A 84 -16.62 13.67 -9.38
CA PRO A 84 -16.13 12.64 -10.29
C PRO A 84 -14.60 12.65 -10.42
N VAL A 85 -13.99 11.47 -10.36
CA VAL A 85 -12.53 11.32 -10.48
C VAL A 85 -11.99 11.87 -11.80
N CYS A 86 -12.76 11.76 -12.89
CA CYS A 86 -12.37 12.31 -14.20
C CYS A 86 -12.28 13.84 -14.24
N GLU A 87 -12.79 14.56 -13.25
CA GLU A 87 -12.59 16.02 -13.13
C GLU A 87 -11.21 16.34 -12.56
N TYR A 88 -10.64 15.48 -11.73
CA TYR A 88 -9.27 15.60 -11.22
C TYR A 88 -8.23 14.99 -12.18
N LEU A 89 -8.60 13.91 -12.90
CA LEU A 89 -7.74 13.17 -13.82
C LEU A 89 -8.24 13.29 -15.26
N PRO A 90 -7.88 14.35 -16.00
CA PRO A 90 -8.38 14.56 -17.38
C PRO A 90 -8.01 13.45 -18.37
N ARG A 91 -6.95 12.68 -18.09
CA ARG A 91 -6.54 11.52 -18.91
C ARG A 91 -7.36 10.26 -18.61
N PHE A 92 -8.09 10.21 -17.50
CA PHE A 92 -8.91 9.06 -17.15
C PHE A 92 -10.12 8.97 -18.07
N TYR A 93 -10.17 7.89 -18.82
CA TYR A 93 -11.23 7.61 -19.79
C TYR A 93 -11.56 6.12 -19.81
N MET A 94 -12.82 5.81 -19.98
CA MET A 94 -13.32 4.45 -20.28
C MET A 94 -14.36 4.55 -21.41
N PRO A 95 -14.51 3.51 -22.25
CA PRO A 95 -15.58 3.48 -23.28
C PRO A 95 -16.99 3.36 -22.67
N ASP A 96 -17.12 3.05 -21.41
CA ASP A 96 -18.36 2.98 -20.64
C ASP A 96 -18.63 4.33 -19.96
N GLU A 97 -19.57 5.12 -20.47
CA GLU A 97 -19.87 6.48 -19.99
C GLU A 97 -20.21 6.57 -18.49
N ARG A 98 -20.52 5.45 -17.84
CA ARG A 98 -20.77 5.41 -16.38
C ARG A 98 -19.51 5.76 -15.58
N TYR A 99 -18.31 5.66 -16.17
CA TYR A 99 -17.06 6.06 -15.50
C TYR A 99 -17.08 7.51 -15.00
N ARG A 100 -17.85 8.38 -15.66
CA ARG A 100 -18.05 9.79 -15.27
C ARG A 100 -18.74 9.96 -13.92
N LYS A 101 -19.30 8.89 -13.36
CA LYS A 101 -19.93 8.87 -12.03
C LYS A 101 -19.03 8.31 -10.94
N ILE A 102 -17.83 7.81 -11.29
CA ILE A 102 -16.89 7.29 -10.31
C ILE A 102 -16.32 8.45 -9.51
N THR A 103 -16.41 8.36 -8.19
CA THR A 103 -15.92 9.36 -7.23
C THR A 103 -14.84 8.77 -6.32
N LEU A 104 -14.10 9.61 -5.60
CA LEU A 104 -13.15 9.16 -4.59
C LEU A 104 -13.83 8.30 -3.51
N ARG A 105 -15.09 8.63 -3.13
CA ARG A 105 -15.89 7.80 -2.22
C ARG A 105 -16.05 6.37 -2.76
N HIS A 106 -16.40 6.23 -4.02
CA HIS A 106 -16.54 4.92 -4.65
C HIS A 106 -15.22 4.14 -4.71
N CYS A 107 -14.11 4.82 -4.99
CA CYS A 107 -12.78 4.22 -5.00
C CYS A 107 -12.40 3.68 -3.61
N LEU A 108 -12.49 4.50 -2.57
CA LEU A 108 -12.08 4.15 -1.21
C LEU A 108 -13.01 3.13 -0.53
N SER A 109 -14.27 3.03 -0.96
CA SER A 109 -15.24 2.06 -0.43
C SER A 109 -15.38 0.79 -1.28
N HIS A 110 -14.56 0.62 -2.32
CA HIS A 110 -14.64 -0.51 -3.25
C HIS A 110 -15.98 -0.64 -4.00
N THR A 111 -16.68 0.47 -4.20
CA THR A 111 -17.99 0.52 -4.89
C THR A 111 -17.90 1.20 -6.26
N SER A 112 -16.72 1.32 -6.83
CA SER A 112 -16.51 2.02 -8.12
C SER A 112 -17.08 1.29 -9.34
N GLY A 113 -17.32 0.00 -9.25
CA GLY A 113 -17.71 -0.85 -10.39
C GLY A 113 -16.56 -1.13 -11.38
N LEU A 114 -15.34 -0.70 -11.10
CA LEU A 114 -14.17 -0.91 -11.96
C LEU A 114 -13.89 -2.39 -12.23
N PRO A 115 -13.22 -2.72 -13.37
CA PRO A 115 -13.05 -4.10 -13.82
C PRO A 115 -12.18 -4.97 -12.90
N GLY A 116 -11.35 -4.39 -12.05
CA GLY A 116 -10.53 -5.12 -11.07
C GLY A 116 -9.16 -4.52 -10.90
N THR A 117 -8.14 -5.36 -10.80
CA THR A 117 -6.76 -4.92 -10.61
C THR A 117 -5.98 -5.10 -11.90
N GLN A 118 -5.36 -4.00 -12.35
CA GLN A 118 -4.36 -4.06 -13.42
C GLN A 118 -3.06 -4.67 -12.86
N TRP A 119 -2.69 -5.84 -13.39
CA TRP A 119 -1.51 -6.57 -12.93
C TRP A 119 -0.29 -6.40 -13.81
N LYS A 120 -0.45 -5.88 -15.04
CA LYS A 120 0.70 -5.61 -15.91
C LYS A 120 1.48 -4.41 -15.36
N GLY A 121 2.78 -4.60 -15.10
CA GLY A 121 3.65 -3.54 -14.61
C GLY A 121 3.44 -3.13 -13.15
N PHE A 122 2.62 -3.84 -12.37
CA PHE A 122 2.35 -3.50 -10.97
C PHE A 122 3.56 -3.69 -10.04
N SER A 123 4.50 -4.55 -10.43
CA SER A 123 5.77 -4.76 -9.74
C SER A 123 6.93 -4.77 -10.74
N VAL A 124 8.07 -4.26 -10.32
CA VAL A 124 9.29 -4.16 -11.12
C VAL A 124 10.51 -4.47 -10.26
N SER A 125 11.60 -4.92 -10.89
CA SER A 125 12.91 -5.05 -10.21
C SER A 125 13.72 -3.75 -10.18
N ASN A 126 13.39 -2.81 -11.08
CA ASN A 126 13.96 -1.47 -11.13
C ASN A 126 12.85 -0.47 -11.47
N ILE A 127 12.77 0.62 -10.72
CA ILE A 127 11.75 1.66 -10.90
C ILE A 127 12.07 2.61 -12.07
N GLU A 128 13.32 2.62 -12.55
CA GLU A 128 13.74 3.54 -13.61
C GLU A 128 12.96 3.30 -14.91
N GLY A 129 12.28 4.34 -15.39
CA GLY A 129 11.48 4.29 -16.62
C GLY A 129 10.14 3.56 -16.50
N ALA A 130 9.77 3.06 -15.31
CA ALA A 130 8.46 2.47 -15.10
C ALA A 130 7.38 3.55 -14.97
N ASP A 131 6.30 3.43 -15.75
CA ASP A 131 5.14 4.31 -15.69
C ASP A 131 3.86 3.47 -15.52
N TYR A 132 3.61 3.04 -14.28
CA TYR A 132 2.44 2.25 -13.95
C TYR A 132 1.12 3.01 -14.20
N TYR A 133 1.13 4.33 -14.04
CA TYR A 133 -0.05 5.14 -14.29
C TYR A 133 -0.45 5.14 -15.78
N ALA A 134 0.53 5.15 -16.68
CA ALA A 134 0.25 4.99 -18.12
C ALA A 134 -0.38 3.62 -18.43
N ASP A 135 0.15 2.53 -17.84
CA ASP A 135 -0.42 1.19 -17.97
C ASP A 135 -1.87 1.12 -17.42
N VAL A 136 -2.16 1.81 -16.31
CA VAL A 136 -3.52 1.89 -15.74
C VAL A 136 -4.46 2.66 -16.65
N TYR A 137 -4.05 3.81 -17.20
CA TYR A 137 -4.86 4.55 -18.16
C TYR A 137 -5.15 3.73 -19.41
N GLU A 138 -4.15 3.04 -19.98
CA GLU A 138 -4.35 2.14 -21.13
C GLU A 138 -5.32 1.02 -20.81
N TYR A 139 -5.19 0.40 -19.63
CA TYR A 139 -6.09 -0.64 -19.18
C TYR A 139 -7.54 -0.14 -19.07
N MET A 140 -7.75 1.01 -18.44
CA MET A 140 -9.09 1.60 -18.27
C MET A 140 -9.73 1.96 -19.62
N ALA A 141 -8.94 2.52 -20.55
CA ALA A 141 -9.43 2.89 -21.88
C ALA A 141 -9.90 1.69 -22.73
N ASN A 142 -9.54 0.46 -22.35
CA ASN A 142 -9.91 -0.77 -23.05
C ASN A 142 -10.88 -1.66 -22.25
N ASN A 143 -11.47 -1.15 -21.15
CA ASN A 143 -12.33 -1.95 -20.29
C ASN A 143 -13.66 -1.26 -19.98
N TYR A 144 -14.60 -2.03 -19.44
CA TYR A 144 -15.95 -1.60 -19.07
C TYR A 144 -16.19 -1.83 -17.58
N LEU A 145 -17.12 -1.06 -17.00
CA LEU A 145 -17.54 -1.26 -15.63
C LEU A 145 -18.32 -2.58 -15.47
N LYS A 146 -18.08 -3.28 -14.36
CA LYS A 146 -18.81 -4.49 -13.97
C LYS A 146 -20.19 -4.19 -13.40
N ALA A 147 -20.35 -3.00 -12.82
CA ALA A 147 -21.56 -2.56 -12.14
C ALA A 147 -21.68 -1.04 -12.19
N ASP A 148 -22.83 -0.49 -11.85
CA ASP A 148 -22.97 0.95 -11.65
C ASP A 148 -22.18 1.40 -10.41
N PRO A 149 -21.46 2.56 -10.48
CA PRO A 149 -20.82 3.11 -9.32
C PRO A 149 -21.81 3.28 -8.16
N GLY A 150 -21.45 2.72 -7.00
CA GLY A 150 -22.30 2.73 -5.79
C GLY A 150 -23.26 1.55 -5.66
N GLU A 151 -23.41 0.70 -6.67
CA GLU A 151 -24.41 -0.37 -6.66
C GLU A 151 -24.10 -1.47 -5.63
N TYR A 152 -22.85 -1.95 -5.61
CA TYR A 152 -22.37 -2.91 -4.60
C TYR A 152 -20.86 -2.89 -4.46
N ALA A 153 -20.33 -3.47 -3.37
CA ALA A 153 -18.92 -3.48 -3.09
C ALA A 153 -18.24 -4.71 -3.70
N VAL A 154 -17.20 -4.47 -4.52
CA VAL A 154 -16.27 -5.49 -5.03
C VAL A 154 -14.85 -4.97 -4.84
N TYR A 155 -14.04 -5.72 -4.10
CA TYR A 155 -12.67 -5.33 -3.82
C TYR A 155 -11.91 -5.02 -5.12
N CYS A 156 -11.32 -3.83 -5.19
CA CYS A 156 -10.64 -3.33 -6.38
C CYS A 156 -9.45 -2.46 -6.01
N ASN A 157 -8.26 -2.87 -6.41
CA ASN A 157 -7.06 -2.07 -6.17
C ASN A 157 -6.99 -0.85 -7.08
N ASP A 158 -7.50 -0.96 -8.32
CA ASP A 158 -7.45 0.15 -9.29
C ASP A 158 -8.19 1.40 -8.80
N GLY A 159 -9.22 1.25 -7.96
CA GLY A 159 -9.85 2.38 -7.30
C GLY A 159 -8.87 3.14 -6.40
N PHE A 160 -8.00 2.44 -5.68
CA PHE A 160 -6.94 3.06 -4.86
C PHE A 160 -5.81 3.63 -5.72
N THR A 161 -5.51 3.01 -6.88
CA THR A 161 -4.59 3.61 -7.84
C THR A 161 -5.13 4.92 -8.40
N LEU A 162 -6.41 5.01 -8.77
CA LEU A 162 -7.02 6.28 -9.17
C LEU A 162 -6.98 7.31 -8.04
N ALA A 163 -7.21 6.89 -6.79
CA ALA A 163 -7.15 7.79 -5.64
C ALA A 163 -5.73 8.33 -5.40
N GLU A 164 -4.69 7.47 -5.47
CA GLU A 164 -3.28 7.93 -5.36
C GLU A 164 -2.90 8.87 -6.51
N MET A 165 -3.39 8.61 -7.74
CA MET A 165 -3.17 9.48 -8.90
C MET A 165 -3.82 10.86 -8.69
N VAL A 166 -5.02 10.93 -8.09
CA VAL A 166 -5.64 12.21 -7.72
C VAL A 166 -4.80 12.95 -6.69
N VAL A 167 -4.26 12.27 -5.68
CA VAL A 167 -3.35 12.91 -4.71
C VAL A 167 -2.16 13.54 -5.43
N ALA A 168 -1.49 12.80 -6.31
CA ALA A 168 -0.34 13.31 -7.05
C ALA A 168 -0.71 14.50 -7.96
N GLU A 169 -1.83 14.41 -8.69
CA GLU A 169 -2.26 15.44 -9.64
C GLU A 169 -2.61 16.77 -8.94
N VAL A 170 -3.34 16.72 -7.82
CA VAL A 170 -3.80 17.96 -7.15
C VAL A 170 -2.76 18.60 -6.23
N THR A 171 -1.67 17.90 -5.93
CA THR A 171 -0.61 18.40 -5.06
C THR A 171 0.67 18.78 -5.81
N ASP A 172 0.83 18.32 -7.05
CA ASP A 172 2.06 18.42 -7.83
C ASP A 172 3.26 17.75 -7.12
N GLU A 173 2.96 16.76 -6.24
CA GLU A 173 3.94 15.91 -5.57
C GLU A 173 3.75 14.46 -6.03
N SER A 174 4.81 13.66 -6.09
CA SER A 174 4.61 12.21 -6.23
C SER A 174 3.82 11.68 -5.03
N TYR A 175 2.98 10.67 -5.25
CA TYR A 175 2.22 10.07 -4.14
C TYR A 175 3.14 9.56 -3.01
N ALA A 176 4.33 9.03 -3.38
CA ALA A 176 5.32 8.57 -2.41
C ALA A 176 5.86 9.72 -1.55
N ASP A 177 6.19 10.86 -2.17
CA ASP A 177 6.68 12.05 -1.45
C ASP A 177 5.58 12.66 -0.60
N TYR A 178 4.35 12.75 -1.13
CA TYR A 178 3.20 13.21 -0.35
C TYR A 178 3.02 12.39 0.93
N CYS A 179 2.97 11.08 0.81
CA CYS A 179 2.83 10.21 1.98
C CYS A 179 3.99 10.35 2.96
N MET A 180 5.22 10.47 2.47
CA MET A 180 6.38 10.69 3.33
C MET A 180 6.26 12.02 4.08
N ASN A 181 6.07 13.12 3.36
CA ASN A 181 6.11 14.46 3.91
C ASN A 181 4.91 14.78 4.83
N HIS A 182 3.73 14.26 4.49
CA HIS A 182 2.47 14.67 5.15
C HIS A 182 1.87 13.60 6.07
N ILE A 183 2.38 12.37 6.04
CA ILE A 183 1.85 11.28 6.89
C ILE A 183 2.97 10.67 7.73
N THR A 184 3.95 10.01 7.11
CA THR A 184 4.89 9.16 7.86
C THR A 184 5.96 9.93 8.63
N GLU A 185 6.48 11.05 8.12
CA GLU A 185 7.39 11.93 8.85
C GLU A 185 6.70 12.63 10.05
N PRO A 186 5.50 13.22 9.89
CA PRO A 186 4.79 13.85 11.02
C PRO A 186 4.48 12.91 12.19
N ILE A 187 4.25 11.62 11.92
CA ILE A 187 3.98 10.62 12.97
C ILE A 187 5.24 9.85 13.40
N HIS A 188 6.42 10.25 12.90
CA HIS A 188 7.72 9.67 13.28
C HIS A 188 7.83 8.16 12.99
N THR A 189 7.39 7.71 11.81
CA THR A 189 7.50 6.32 11.34
C THR A 189 8.54 6.19 10.22
N PRO A 190 9.85 6.22 10.53
CA PRO A 190 10.92 6.35 9.54
C PRO A 190 11.07 5.12 8.62
N SER A 191 10.56 3.96 9.02
CA SER A 191 10.59 2.75 8.21
C SER A 191 9.38 2.60 7.29
N THR A 192 8.29 3.33 7.58
CA THR A 192 7.04 3.26 6.82
C THR A 192 7.16 4.07 5.54
N ARG A 193 7.49 3.41 4.43
CA ARG A 193 7.84 4.05 3.15
C ARG A 193 7.28 3.29 1.95
N LEU A 194 7.12 4.03 0.87
CA LEU A 194 6.94 3.48 -0.47
C LEU A 194 8.29 3.23 -1.15
N ALA A 195 8.32 2.37 -2.16
CA ALA A 195 9.56 1.92 -2.80
C ALA A 195 10.55 3.04 -3.18
N PRO A 196 10.14 4.20 -3.76
CA PRO A 196 11.06 5.27 -4.10
C PRO A 196 11.78 5.90 -2.90
N ASN A 197 11.15 5.88 -1.72
CA ASN A 197 11.57 6.60 -0.53
C ASN A 197 11.99 5.67 0.62
N ARG A 198 12.39 4.44 0.32
CA ARG A 198 12.84 3.48 1.35
C ARG A 198 14.02 4.00 2.15
N ASN A 199 13.96 3.78 3.45
CA ASN A 199 15.05 4.13 4.34
C ASN A 199 16.03 2.93 4.45
N PRO A 200 17.31 3.08 4.01
CA PRO A 200 18.28 1.99 4.01
C PRO A 200 18.67 1.49 5.41
N GLU A 201 18.37 2.24 6.46
CA GLU A 201 18.59 1.79 7.85
C GLU A 201 17.60 0.70 8.30
N TYR A 202 16.55 0.48 7.51
CA TYR A 202 15.48 -0.49 7.76
C TYR A 202 15.46 -1.54 6.65
N PRO A 203 16.17 -2.66 6.81
CA PRO A 203 16.32 -3.65 5.75
C PRO A 203 15.00 -4.33 5.41
N LEU A 204 14.71 -4.45 4.12
CA LEU A 204 13.57 -5.19 3.63
C LEU A 204 13.81 -6.69 3.74
N VAL A 205 12.82 -7.40 4.25
CA VAL A 205 12.81 -8.87 4.23
C VAL A 205 12.44 -9.37 2.84
N HIS A 206 13.25 -10.28 2.34
CA HIS A 206 13.03 -10.93 1.07
C HIS A 206 12.44 -12.34 1.25
N GLU A 207 11.60 -12.77 0.33
CA GLU A 207 11.26 -14.18 0.21
C GLU A 207 12.50 -14.97 -0.26
N LYS A 208 12.67 -16.15 0.27
CA LYS A 208 13.79 -17.03 -0.07
C LYS A 208 13.84 -17.27 -1.58
N ASN A 209 14.99 -16.95 -2.20
CA ASN A 209 15.27 -17.08 -3.64
C ASN A 209 14.44 -16.18 -4.56
N ARG A 210 13.86 -15.08 -4.08
CA ARG A 210 13.23 -14.06 -4.93
C ARG A 210 14.10 -12.81 -5.02
N THR A 211 14.10 -12.20 -6.19
CA THR A 211 14.61 -10.84 -6.39
C THR A 211 13.69 -9.86 -5.70
N GLU A 212 14.25 -8.75 -5.26
CA GLU A 212 13.46 -7.65 -4.71
C GLU A 212 12.44 -7.16 -5.76
N GLU A 213 11.18 -7.12 -5.38
CA GLU A 213 10.11 -6.53 -6.18
C GLU A 213 9.67 -5.21 -5.57
N LEU A 214 9.64 -4.17 -6.40
CA LEU A 214 9.16 -2.85 -6.05
C LEU A 214 7.71 -2.71 -6.53
N LEU A 215 6.78 -2.53 -5.62
CA LEU A 215 5.36 -2.42 -5.96
C LEU A 215 5.02 -1.00 -6.39
N LEU A 216 4.56 -0.85 -7.63
CA LEU A 216 4.12 0.42 -8.22
C LEU A 216 2.64 0.72 -7.98
N ILE A 217 1.88 -0.25 -7.51
CA ILE A 217 0.51 -0.09 -7.00
C ILE A 217 0.53 0.48 -5.57
N GLN A 218 0.98 1.71 -5.46
CA GLN A 218 1.44 2.31 -4.20
C GLN A 218 0.32 2.45 -3.17
N GLY A 219 -0.76 3.13 -3.49
CA GLY A 219 -1.91 3.31 -2.60
C GLY A 219 -2.68 2.01 -2.32
N GLY A 220 -2.59 1.05 -3.23
CA GLY A 220 -3.22 -0.25 -3.10
C GLY A 220 -2.45 -1.24 -2.24
N ALA A 221 -1.10 -1.27 -2.31
CA ALA A 221 -0.29 -2.34 -1.71
C ALA A 221 1.21 -2.00 -1.53
N GLY A 222 1.66 -0.79 -1.81
CA GLY A 222 3.09 -0.49 -1.99
C GLY A 222 3.90 -0.20 -0.73
N PHE A 223 3.27 0.04 0.42
CA PHE A 223 4.00 0.36 1.65
C PHE A 223 4.78 -0.82 2.21
N THR A 224 5.97 -0.49 2.72
CA THR A 224 6.76 -1.34 3.62
C THR A 224 6.85 -0.67 4.98
N THR A 225 6.89 -1.46 6.05
CA THR A 225 7.05 -0.95 7.42
C THR A 225 7.62 -2.03 8.33
N CYS A 226 8.11 -1.65 9.49
CA CYS A 226 8.56 -2.56 10.54
C CYS A 226 7.66 -2.49 11.78
N MET A 227 7.83 -3.45 12.69
CA MET A 227 6.99 -3.55 13.90
C MET A 227 7.19 -2.42 14.90
N SER A 228 8.31 -1.68 14.84
CA SER A 228 8.51 -0.52 15.70
C SER A 228 7.75 0.73 15.26
N ASP A 229 7.24 0.77 14.03
CA ASP A 229 6.51 1.90 13.45
C ASP A 229 5.00 1.64 13.36
N LEU A 230 4.55 0.44 13.63
CA LEU A 230 3.14 0.04 13.68
C LEU A 230 2.65 -0.03 15.12
#